data_94f25d2425b12a860b791373bea177bf
#
_entry.id   94f25d2425b12a860b791373bea177bf
#
_cell.length_a   1.000
_cell.length_b   1.000
_cell.length_c   1.000
_cell.angle_alpha   90.00
_cell.angle_beta   90.00
_cell.angle_gamma   90.00
#
_symmetry.space_group_name_H-M   'P 1'
#
loop_
_entity.id
_entity.type
_entity.pdbx_description
1 polymer ?
#
loop_
_entity_poly.entity_id
_entity_poly.type
_entity_poly.pdbx_seq_one_letter_code
_entity_poly.pdbx_strand_id
1 'polypeptide(L)'
;MVTAIVLVTCEVDQTPETAQALADLDGVSEVYSVAGDWDLVTVVRVGDHDDLAATVTEHIRKVKGVETTRTLIAFRTYSRHDQDQMFSVGFEAGQPD
;
A
#
# COMPACT_ATOMS: atom_id res chain seq x y z
N MET A 1 9.57 -1.35 9.32
CA MET A 1 8.77 -1.44 8.09
C MET A 1 7.82 -0.27 7.99
N VAL A 2 7.68 0.27 6.83
CA VAL A 2 6.81 1.41 6.60
C VAL A 2 5.66 0.95 5.72
N THR A 3 4.43 1.29 6.11
CA THR A 3 3.23 0.96 5.34
C THR A 3 2.59 2.24 4.85
N ALA A 4 2.17 2.23 3.62
CA ALA A 4 1.44 3.36 3.05
C ALA A 4 0.29 2.86 2.21
N ILE A 5 -0.72 3.70 2.07
CA ILE A 5 -1.85 3.43 1.22
C ILE A 5 -1.81 4.47 0.13
N VAL A 6 -1.74 4.02 -1.10
CA VAL A 6 -1.68 4.93 -2.25
C VAL A 6 -2.99 4.81 -3.02
N LEU A 7 -3.74 5.88 -3.01
CA LEU A 7 -4.99 5.95 -3.75
C LEU A 7 -4.67 6.37 -5.18
N VAL A 8 -5.26 5.69 -6.13
CA VAL A 8 -4.92 5.88 -7.55
C VAL A 8 -6.18 6.07 -8.37
N THR A 9 -6.15 7.04 -9.28
CA THR A 9 -7.14 7.09 -10.34
C THR A 9 -6.51 6.60 -11.63
N CYS A 10 -7.28 5.92 -12.45
CA CYS A 10 -6.80 5.34 -13.69
C CYS A 10 -7.39 6.03 -14.89
N GLU A 11 -6.67 5.96 -16.00
CA GLU A 11 -7.23 6.39 -17.28
C GLU A 11 -8.39 5.48 -17.64
N VAL A 12 -9.31 6.00 -18.44
CA VAL A 12 -10.51 5.27 -18.83
C VAL A 12 -10.13 3.95 -19.47
N ASP A 13 -10.82 2.89 -19.06
CA ASP A 13 -10.66 1.54 -19.60
C ASP A 13 -9.29 0.91 -19.35
N GLN A 14 -8.51 1.43 -18.42
CA GLN A 14 -7.19 0.90 -18.12
C GLN A 14 -7.10 0.28 -16.72
N THR A 15 -8.20 0.23 -15.98
CA THR A 15 -8.13 -0.16 -14.57
C THR A 15 -7.56 -1.57 -14.35
N PRO A 16 -8.03 -2.62 -15.06
CA PRO A 16 -7.48 -3.95 -14.79
C PRO A 16 -5.99 -4.07 -15.09
N GLU A 17 -5.56 -3.50 -16.19
CA GLU A 17 -4.16 -3.56 -16.60
C GLU A 17 -3.28 -2.79 -15.64
N THR A 18 -3.74 -1.62 -15.23
CA THR A 18 -3.02 -0.78 -14.28
C THR A 18 -2.94 -1.46 -12.92
N ALA A 19 -4.03 -2.07 -12.47
CA ALA A 19 -4.04 -2.77 -11.19
C ALA A 19 -3.04 -3.92 -11.18
N GLN A 20 -2.98 -4.69 -12.24
CA GLN A 20 -2.05 -5.81 -12.32
C GLN A 20 -0.60 -5.31 -12.37
N ALA A 21 -0.35 -4.27 -13.13
CA ALA A 21 1.00 -3.72 -13.22
C ALA A 21 1.46 -3.17 -11.86
N LEU A 22 0.55 -2.54 -11.11
CA LEU A 22 0.89 -2.08 -9.77
C LEU A 22 1.15 -3.25 -8.83
N ALA A 23 0.34 -4.30 -8.91
CA ALA A 23 0.51 -5.45 -8.05
C ALA A 23 1.83 -6.18 -8.28
N ASP A 24 2.39 -6.03 -9.47
CA ASP A 24 3.65 -6.69 -9.80
C ASP A 24 4.88 -5.90 -9.34
N LEU A 25 4.71 -4.69 -8.84
CA LEU A 25 5.84 -3.90 -8.38
C LEU A 25 6.37 -4.40 -7.05
N ASP A 26 7.69 -4.35 -6.88
CA ASP A 26 8.29 -4.63 -5.60
C ASP A 26 7.82 -3.58 -4.59
N GLY A 27 7.53 -4.00 -3.39
CA GLY A 27 7.06 -3.08 -2.34
C GLY A 27 5.55 -2.96 -2.29
N VAL A 28 4.84 -3.40 -3.32
CA VAL A 28 3.38 -3.39 -3.33
C VAL A 28 2.90 -4.74 -2.80
N SER A 29 2.13 -4.71 -1.72
CA SER A 29 1.60 -5.93 -1.11
C SER A 29 0.33 -6.39 -1.78
N GLU A 30 -0.54 -5.46 -2.10
CA GLU A 30 -1.82 -5.79 -2.71
C GLU A 30 -2.44 -4.56 -3.31
N VAL A 31 -3.36 -4.75 -4.23
CA VAL A 31 -4.08 -3.68 -4.90
C VAL A 31 -5.55 -4.02 -4.91
N TYR A 32 -6.38 -3.11 -4.49
CA TYR A 32 -7.83 -3.28 -4.49
C TYR A 32 -8.47 -2.37 -5.53
N SER A 33 -9.39 -2.90 -6.29
CA SER A 33 -10.24 -2.09 -7.14
C SER A 33 -11.42 -1.64 -6.29
N VAL A 34 -11.71 -0.37 -6.27
CA VAL A 34 -12.71 0.18 -5.37
C VAL A 34 -13.71 1.06 -6.11
N ALA A 35 -14.83 1.32 -5.48
CA ALA A 35 -15.81 2.25 -6.01
C ALA A 35 -15.67 3.58 -5.30
N GLY A 36 -16.05 4.65 -5.93
CA GLY A 36 -16.02 5.98 -5.35
C GLY A 36 -15.10 6.90 -6.14
N ASP A 37 -14.51 7.84 -5.45
CA ASP A 37 -13.69 8.86 -6.10
C ASP A 37 -12.35 8.34 -6.58
N TRP A 38 -11.92 7.18 -6.10
CA TRP A 38 -10.66 6.58 -6.47
C TRP A 38 -10.92 5.24 -7.14
N ASP A 39 -10.04 4.84 -8.02
CA ASP A 39 -10.22 3.59 -8.76
C ASP A 39 -9.50 2.42 -8.10
N LEU A 40 -8.33 2.67 -7.57
CA LEU A 40 -7.53 1.62 -6.93
C LEU A 40 -6.99 2.08 -5.60
N VAL A 41 -6.85 1.13 -4.69
CA VAL A 41 -6.15 1.35 -3.41
C VAL A 41 -4.96 0.39 -3.41
N THR A 42 -3.77 0.96 -3.35
CA THR A 42 -2.53 0.19 -3.41
C THR A 42 -1.90 0.19 -2.03
N VAL A 43 -1.64 -0.98 -1.49
CA VAL A 43 -1.00 -1.09 -0.18
C VAL A 43 0.49 -1.35 -0.39
N VAL A 44 1.31 -0.46 0.16
CA VAL A 44 2.77 -0.52 0.00
C VAL A 44 3.39 -0.83 1.35
N ARG A 45 4.30 -1.81 1.38
CA ARG A 45 5.05 -2.13 2.57
C ARG A 45 6.51 -2.25 2.19
N VAL A 46 7.32 -1.39 2.73
CA VAL A 46 8.74 -1.29 2.39
C VAL A 46 9.58 -1.12 3.65
N GLY A 47 10.88 -1.20 3.52
CA GLY A 47 11.77 -1.18 4.66
C GLY A 47 11.90 0.17 5.34
N ASP A 48 11.93 1.24 4.59
CA ASP A 48 12.13 2.57 5.16
C ASP A 48 11.45 3.65 4.30
N HIS A 49 11.54 4.88 4.76
CA HIS A 49 10.88 6.00 4.07
C HIS A 49 11.51 6.33 2.72
N ASP A 50 12.80 6.10 2.54
CA ASP A 50 13.43 6.34 1.25
C ASP A 50 12.92 5.33 0.22
N ASP A 51 12.73 4.07 0.63
CA ASP A 51 12.15 3.06 -0.23
C ASP A 51 10.70 3.41 -0.58
N LEU A 52 9.97 3.96 0.38
CA LEU A 52 8.60 4.38 0.10
C LEU A 52 8.59 5.49 -0.94
N ALA A 53 9.44 6.48 -0.80
CA ALA A 53 9.49 7.58 -1.75
C ALA A 53 9.82 7.07 -3.14
N ALA A 54 10.79 6.16 -3.26
CA ALA A 54 11.17 5.60 -4.54
C ALA A 54 10.03 4.77 -5.15
N THR A 55 9.36 3.95 -4.35
CA THR A 55 8.24 3.14 -4.83
C THR A 55 7.13 4.03 -5.39
N VAL A 56 6.78 5.09 -4.68
CA VAL A 56 5.71 5.96 -5.13
C VAL A 56 6.13 6.80 -6.33
N THR A 57 7.27 7.48 -6.24
CA THR A 57 7.61 8.47 -7.27
C THR A 57 8.24 7.84 -8.50
N GLU A 58 9.00 6.76 -8.33
CA GLU A 58 9.72 6.18 -9.45
C GLU A 58 9.05 4.95 -10.02
N HIS A 59 8.17 4.33 -9.30
CA HIS A 59 7.52 3.12 -9.79
C HIS A 59 6.02 3.30 -9.97
N ILE A 60 5.28 3.60 -8.92
CA ILE A 60 3.83 3.68 -9.01
C ILE A 60 3.38 4.76 -9.98
N ARG A 61 3.91 5.95 -9.83
CA ARG A 61 3.46 7.06 -10.67
C ARG A 61 3.81 6.90 -12.13
N LYS A 62 4.75 6.01 -12.45
CA LYS A 62 5.16 5.78 -13.82
C LYS A 62 4.48 4.59 -14.47
N VAL A 63 3.60 3.90 -13.75
CA VAL A 63 2.86 2.80 -14.33
C VAL A 63 1.86 3.34 -15.36
N LYS A 64 1.80 2.71 -16.52
CA LYS A 64 0.89 3.14 -17.57
C LYS A 64 -0.54 3.02 -17.07
N GLY A 65 -1.32 4.04 -17.26
CA GLY A 65 -2.72 4.07 -16.83
C GLY A 65 -2.93 4.79 -15.51
N VAL A 66 -1.90 5.05 -14.74
CA VAL A 66 -2.03 5.80 -13.51
C VAL A 66 -2.19 7.28 -13.86
N GLU A 67 -3.27 7.90 -13.41
CA GLU A 67 -3.54 9.28 -13.71
C GLU A 67 -3.18 10.17 -12.56
N THR A 68 -3.72 9.93 -11.39
CA THR A 68 -3.38 10.70 -10.19
C THR A 68 -3.17 9.76 -9.03
N THR A 69 -2.40 10.20 -8.05
CA THR A 69 -2.13 9.42 -6.86
C THR A 69 -2.22 10.29 -5.61
N ARG A 70 -2.58 9.67 -4.51
CA ARG A 70 -2.52 10.31 -3.20
C ARG A 70 -1.95 9.28 -2.23
N THR A 71 -0.90 9.64 -1.53
CA THR A 71 -0.23 8.71 -0.60
C THR A 71 -0.58 9.06 0.83
N LEU A 72 -1.01 8.06 1.57
CA LEU A 72 -1.28 8.18 3.00
C LEU A 72 -0.30 7.26 3.71
N ILE A 73 0.55 7.82 4.55
CA ILE A 73 1.53 7.04 5.30
C ILE A 73 0.89 6.60 6.60
N ALA A 74 0.92 5.29 6.87
CA ALA A 74 0.33 4.77 8.10
C ALA A 74 1.30 4.99 9.26
N PHE A 75 0.80 5.53 10.36
CA PHE A 75 1.60 5.66 11.55
C PHE A 75 1.58 4.38 12.34
N ARG A 76 0.43 3.74 12.45
CA ARG A 76 0.28 2.62 13.36
C ARG A 76 -0.82 1.71 12.88
N THR A 77 -0.67 0.43 13.09
CA THR A 77 -1.68 -0.56 12.73
C THR A 77 -2.38 -1.03 14.00
N TYR A 78 -3.69 -1.03 13.97
CA TYR A 78 -4.49 -1.57 15.06
C TYR A 78 -5.29 -2.73 14.49
N SER A 79 -5.19 -3.90 15.12
CA SER A 79 -6.01 -5.03 14.72
C SER A 79 -6.23 -5.92 15.90
N ARG A 80 -7.25 -6.73 15.84
CA ARG A 80 -7.54 -7.68 16.89
C ARG A 80 -6.43 -8.72 17.00
N HIS A 81 -5.92 -9.15 15.88
CA HIS A 81 -4.86 -10.14 15.85
C HIS A 81 -3.58 -9.60 16.50
N ASP A 82 -3.23 -8.37 16.22
CA ASP A 82 -2.05 -7.78 16.82
C ASP A 82 -2.21 -7.64 18.33
N GLN A 83 -3.39 -7.26 18.80
CA GLN A 83 -3.64 -7.16 20.21
C GLN A 83 -3.54 -8.52 20.88
N ASP A 84 -4.09 -9.55 20.29
CA ASP A 84 -4.02 -10.88 20.83
C ASP A 84 -2.58 -11.35 20.92
N GLN A 85 -1.78 -11.05 19.94
CA GLN A 85 -0.39 -11.41 19.99
C GLN A 85 0.34 -10.64 21.07
N MET A 86 0.04 -9.39 21.24
CA MET A 86 0.64 -8.63 22.31
C MET A 86 0.29 -9.17 23.68
N PHE A 87 -0.93 -9.63 23.87
CA PHE A 87 -1.29 -10.15 25.15
C PHE A 87 -0.78 -11.56 25.36
N SER A 88 -0.68 -12.34 24.33
CA SER A 88 -0.31 -13.72 24.57
C SER A 88 1.17 -13.93 24.50
N VAL A 89 1.80 -13.11 23.72
CA VAL A 89 3.16 -13.28 23.62
C VAL A 89 3.73 -12.18 24.08
N GLY A 90 3.02 -11.33 24.29
CA GLY A 90 3.44 -10.10 24.44
C GLY A 90 4.35 -9.78 25.22
N PHE A 91 4.40 -10.38 25.68
CA PHE A 91 5.28 -10.11 26.39
C PHE A 91 6.43 -10.67 25.89
N GLU A 92 6.43 -11.19 24.88
CA GLU A 92 7.51 -11.62 24.38
C GLU A 92 7.85 -10.95 23.38
N ALA A 93 7.82 -10.19 23.19
CA ALA A 93 8.34 -9.58 22.23
C ALA A 93 7.78 -9.18 21.24
N GLY A 94 7.41 -9.25 20.99
CA GLY A 94 6.96 -8.82 20.13
C GLY A 94 6.60 -7.90 19.47
N GLN A 95 6.21 -7.58 19.03
CA GLN A 95 5.69 -6.89 18.53
C GLN A 95 5.24 -6.56 17.73
N PRO A 96 4.78 -6.38 17.41
CA PRO A 96 3.98 -6.23 16.73
C PRO A 96 4.05 -5.59 15.64
N ASP A 97 3.90 -5.39 14.93
CA ASP A 97 3.86 -4.75 13.88
C ASP A 97 4.11 -3.96 13.60
#